data_0089a0856be65769f6010c42cdddac28
#
_entry.id   0089a0856be65769f6010c42cdddac28
#
_cell.length_a   1.000
_cell.length_b   1.000
_cell.length_c   1.000
_cell.angle_alpha   90.00
_cell.angle_beta   90.00
_cell.angle_gamma   90.00
#
_symmetry.space_group_name_H-M   'P 1'
#
loop_
_entity.id
_entity.type
_entity.pdbx_description
1 polymer ?
#
loop_
_entity_poly.entity_id
_entity_poly.type
_entity_poly.pdbx_seq_one_letter_code
_entity_poly.pdbx_strand_id
1 'polypeptide(L)'
;MEHIIEINGLNKSFGDVKAVRDLSFHVQKGELFAFLGVNGAGKSTTISVMCGQLRKDSGSVVICGENIEHGLDKITRKLGVVFQNSVLDKSLSVRDNLRSRAALYGITGKEFKSRLSELAAMLDFETILD
;
A
#
# COMPACT_ATOMS: atom_id res chain seq x y z
N MET A 1 17.91 2.60 -15.52
CA MET A 1 17.50 2.26 -14.15
C MET A 1 16.03 1.92 -14.18
N GLU A 2 15.60 0.91 -13.41
CA GLU A 2 14.21 0.42 -13.43
C GLU A 2 13.35 1.30 -12.49
N HIS A 3 12.35 2.01 -13.06
CA HIS A 3 11.37 2.71 -12.24
C HIS A 3 10.36 1.70 -11.70
N ILE A 4 10.18 1.68 -10.38
CA ILE A 4 9.19 0.81 -9.74
C ILE A 4 7.84 1.51 -9.57
N ILE A 5 7.85 2.83 -9.52
CA ILE A 5 6.65 3.69 -9.53
C ILE A 5 6.86 4.78 -10.55
N GLU A 6 5.88 5.01 -11.41
CA GLU A 6 5.84 6.11 -12.36
C GLU A 6 4.46 6.75 -12.33
N ILE A 7 4.41 8.04 -12.04
CA ILE A 7 3.20 8.85 -12.06
C ILE A 7 3.41 10.00 -13.01
N ASN A 8 2.51 10.17 -13.96
CA ASN A 8 2.57 11.22 -14.96
C ASN A 8 1.23 11.96 -15.07
N GLY A 9 1.23 13.26 -14.77
CA GLY A 9 0.09 14.14 -14.92
C GLY A 9 -1.12 13.74 -14.09
N LEU A 10 -0.90 13.16 -12.89
CA LEU A 10 -1.99 12.69 -12.02
C LEU A 10 -2.84 13.85 -11.55
N ASN A 11 -4.14 13.74 -11.79
CA ASN A 11 -5.14 14.66 -11.27
C ASN A 11 -6.21 13.92 -10.49
N LYS A 12 -6.64 14.52 -9.37
CA LYS A 12 -7.78 14.06 -8.56
C LYS A 12 -8.49 15.21 -7.90
N SER A 13 -9.81 15.26 -8.09
CA SER A 13 -10.71 16.25 -7.49
C SER A 13 -11.82 15.57 -6.68
N PHE A 14 -12.35 16.29 -5.71
CA PHE A 14 -13.55 15.94 -4.94
C PHE A 14 -14.50 17.15 -5.03
N GLY A 15 -15.49 17.08 -5.91
CA GLY A 15 -16.29 18.24 -6.26
C GLY A 15 -15.40 19.36 -6.79
N ASP A 16 -15.49 20.54 -6.19
CA ASP A 16 -14.72 21.72 -6.58
C ASP A 16 -13.28 21.72 -6.01
N VAL A 17 -12.97 20.80 -5.10
CA VAL A 17 -11.65 20.72 -4.46
C VAL A 17 -10.70 19.88 -5.31
N LYS A 18 -9.70 20.52 -5.90
CA LYS A 18 -8.60 19.84 -6.62
C LYS A 18 -7.56 19.34 -5.62
N ALA A 19 -7.68 18.07 -5.21
CA ALA A 19 -6.80 17.46 -4.20
C ALA A 19 -5.41 17.12 -4.76
N VAL A 20 -5.30 16.71 -6.02
CA VAL A 20 -4.03 16.48 -6.72
C VAL A 20 -4.10 17.19 -8.08
N ARG A 21 -3.04 17.93 -8.42
CA ARG A 21 -2.96 18.72 -9.65
C ARG A 21 -1.68 18.38 -10.40
N ASP A 22 -1.83 17.81 -11.58
CA ASP A 22 -0.73 17.55 -12.54
C ASP A 22 0.54 16.98 -11.88
N LEU A 23 0.36 16.03 -10.97
CA LEU A 23 1.47 15.46 -10.20
C LEU A 23 2.22 14.44 -11.04
N SER A 24 3.52 14.63 -11.16
CA SER A 24 4.42 13.72 -11.86
C SER A 24 5.67 13.44 -11.04
N PHE A 25 6.01 12.19 -10.86
CA PHE A 25 7.27 11.74 -10.26
C PHE A 25 7.51 10.26 -10.58
N HIS A 26 8.71 9.81 -10.31
CA HIS A 26 9.07 8.40 -10.38
C HIS A 26 9.89 7.99 -9.15
N VAL A 27 9.86 6.69 -8.84
CA VAL A 27 10.66 6.07 -7.78
C VAL A 27 11.41 4.90 -8.39
N GLN A 28 12.71 4.84 -8.12
CA GLN A 28 13.57 3.76 -8.60
C GLN A 28 13.50 2.55 -7.66
N LYS A 29 13.81 1.39 -8.20
CA LYS A 29 13.91 0.16 -7.40
C LYS A 29 15.01 0.31 -6.35
N GLY A 30 14.66 0.03 -5.07
CA GLY A 30 15.59 0.17 -3.94
C GLY A 30 15.72 1.58 -3.38
N GLU A 31 15.00 2.55 -3.92
CA GLU A 31 15.00 3.93 -3.45
C GLU A 31 14.10 4.12 -2.22
N LEU A 32 14.55 4.94 -1.27
CA LEU A 32 13.72 5.49 -0.21
C LEU A 32 13.17 6.85 -0.67
N PHE A 33 11.88 6.90 -0.94
CA PHE A 33 11.19 8.10 -1.41
C PHE A 33 10.28 8.67 -0.32
N ALA A 34 10.34 9.98 -0.09
CA ALA A 34 9.53 10.66 0.92
C ALA A 34 8.58 11.69 0.29
N PHE A 35 7.29 11.57 0.62
CA PHE A 35 6.26 12.55 0.31
C PHE A 35 6.20 13.61 1.41
N LEU A 36 6.70 14.82 1.13
CA LEU A 36 6.68 15.93 2.06
C LEU A 36 5.66 16.99 1.61
N GLY A 37 5.04 17.66 2.56
CA GLY A 37 4.07 18.72 2.29
C GLY A 37 3.11 18.95 3.45
N VAL A 38 2.45 20.10 3.45
CA VAL A 38 1.43 20.46 4.45
C VAL A 38 0.21 19.54 4.39
N ASN A 39 -0.60 19.56 5.44
CA ASN A 39 -1.87 18.83 5.43
C ASN A 39 -2.79 19.38 4.32
N GLY A 40 -3.42 18.49 3.57
CA GLY A 40 -4.22 18.85 2.41
C GLY A 40 -3.46 18.95 1.08
N ALA A 41 -2.13 18.74 1.07
CA ALA A 41 -1.31 18.77 -0.16
C ALA A 41 -1.51 17.56 -1.10
N GLY A 42 -2.53 16.73 -0.91
CA GLY A 42 -2.83 15.59 -1.78
C GLY A 42 -2.02 14.32 -1.51
N LYS A 43 -1.15 14.27 -0.48
CA LYS A 43 -0.30 13.11 -0.18
C LYS A 43 -1.10 11.82 0.01
N SER A 44 -2.05 11.83 0.94
CA SER A 44 -2.91 10.67 1.24
C SER A 44 -3.80 10.29 0.05
N THR A 45 -4.28 11.29 -0.71
CA THR A 45 -5.06 11.08 -1.93
C THR A 45 -4.23 10.35 -2.99
N THR A 46 -2.99 10.78 -3.21
CA THR A 46 -2.06 10.13 -4.15
C THR A 46 -1.78 8.68 -3.73
N ILE A 47 -1.49 8.44 -2.45
CA ILE A 47 -1.28 7.09 -1.93
C ILE A 47 -2.54 6.23 -2.10
N SER A 48 -3.72 6.76 -1.81
CA SER A 48 -4.99 6.04 -2.01
C SER A 48 -5.26 5.70 -3.47
N VAL A 49 -4.86 6.57 -4.41
CA VAL A 49 -4.90 6.24 -5.84
C VAL A 49 -3.92 5.13 -6.18
N MET A 50 -2.67 5.20 -5.70
CA MET A 50 -1.67 4.16 -5.92
C MET A 50 -2.08 2.79 -5.36
N CYS A 51 -2.81 2.78 -4.24
CA CYS A 51 -3.35 1.56 -3.63
C CYS A 51 -4.66 1.07 -4.28
N GLY A 52 -5.18 1.76 -5.29
CA GLY A 52 -6.44 1.42 -5.95
C GLY A 52 -7.71 1.71 -5.13
N GLN A 53 -7.58 2.42 -4.02
CA GLN A 53 -8.73 2.80 -3.18
C GLN A 53 -9.53 3.97 -3.75
N LEU A 54 -8.88 4.81 -4.56
CA LEU A 54 -9.48 5.95 -5.25
C LEU A 54 -9.18 5.88 -6.74
N ARG A 55 -10.19 6.19 -7.55
CA ARG A 55 -9.99 6.40 -8.99
C ARG A 55 -9.40 7.79 -9.24
N LYS A 56 -8.38 7.86 -10.08
CA LYS A 56 -7.87 9.12 -10.60
C LYS A 56 -8.85 9.74 -11.60
N ASP A 57 -8.76 11.05 -11.79
CA ASP A 57 -9.57 11.74 -12.82
C ASP A 57 -8.83 11.73 -14.17
N SER A 58 -7.51 11.93 -14.15
CA SER A 58 -6.64 11.85 -15.34
C SER A 58 -5.19 11.55 -14.97
N GLY A 59 -4.34 11.42 -15.98
CA GLY A 59 -2.94 11.05 -15.84
C GLY A 59 -2.71 9.54 -15.88
N SER A 60 -1.50 9.11 -15.63
CA SER A 60 -1.14 7.68 -15.58
C SER A 60 -0.43 7.32 -14.26
N VAL A 61 -0.68 6.10 -13.79
CA VAL A 61 -0.01 5.52 -12.63
C VAL A 61 0.41 4.10 -13.01
N VAL A 62 1.72 3.85 -12.99
CA VAL A 62 2.31 2.54 -13.26
C VAL A 62 3.11 2.11 -12.04
N ILE A 63 2.91 0.89 -11.56
CA ILE A 63 3.60 0.34 -10.40
C ILE A 63 4.10 -1.06 -10.76
N CYS A 64 5.39 -1.30 -10.57
CA CYS A 64 6.06 -2.56 -10.95
C CYS A 64 5.80 -2.95 -12.42
N GLY A 65 5.74 -1.97 -13.33
CA GLY A 65 5.47 -2.16 -14.75
C GLY A 65 4.01 -2.39 -15.12
N GLU A 66 3.09 -2.40 -14.15
CA GLU A 66 1.65 -2.62 -14.37
C GLU A 66 0.88 -1.30 -14.24
N ASN A 67 0.01 -1.00 -15.19
CA ASN A 67 -0.88 0.15 -15.10
C ASN A 67 -2.01 -0.14 -14.10
N ILE A 68 -2.28 0.83 -13.21
CA ILE A 68 -3.28 0.67 -12.14
C ILE A 68 -4.71 0.41 -12.65
N GLU A 69 -5.03 0.83 -13.85
CA GLU A 69 -6.38 0.66 -14.43
C GLU A 69 -6.66 -0.79 -14.85
N HIS A 70 -5.62 -1.56 -15.16
CA HIS A 70 -5.76 -2.91 -15.70
C HIS A 70 -4.98 -3.98 -14.92
N GLY A 71 -4.02 -3.57 -14.08
CA GLY A 71 -3.11 -4.47 -13.36
C GLY A 71 -3.24 -4.40 -11.83
N LEU A 72 -4.33 -3.86 -11.28
CA LEU A 72 -4.48 -3.62 -9.86
C LEU A 72 -4.33 -4.89 -9.01
N ASP A 73 -4.83 -6.01 -9.47
CA ASP A 73 -4.70 -7.32 -8.80
C ASP A 73 -3.24 -7.80 -8.70
N LYS A 74 -2.43 -7.54 -9.71
CA LYS A 74 -0.99 -7.84 -9.70
C LYS A 74 -0.22 -6.86 -8.84
N ILE A 75 -0.59 -5.57 -8.92
CA ILE A 75 0.02 -4.49 -8.12
C ILE A 75 -0.20 -4.76 -6.63
N THR A 76 -1.43 -5.02 -6.20
CA THR A 76 -1.77 -5.22 -4.79
C THR A 76 -1.03 -6.39 -4.14
N ARG A 77 -0.69 -7.43 -4.91
CA ARG A 77 0.14 -8.54 -4.43
C ARG A 77 1.60 -8.18 -4.18
N LYS A 78 2.07 -7.07 -4.75
CA LYS A 78 3.45 -6.57 -4.62
C LYS A 78 3.55 -5.38 -3.65
N LEU A 79 2.41 -4.83 -3.21
CA LEU A 79 2.37 -3.70 -2.29
C LEU A 79 2.19 -4.14 -0.84
N GLY A 80 3.02 -3.57 0.04
CA GLY A 80 2.75 -3.53 1.47
C GLY A 80 2.39 -2.10 1.88
N VAL A 81 1.28 -1.93 2.61
CA VAL A 81 0.81 -0.60 3.03
C VAL A 81 0.55 -0.58 4.52
N VAL A 82 1.12 0.43 5.20
CA VAL A 82 0.82 0.73 6.60
C VAL A 82 0.01 2.00 6.65
N PHE A 83 -1.22 1.90 7.11
CA PHE A 83 -2.13 3.04 7.24
C PHE A 83 -1.93 3.79 8.54
N GLN A 84 -2.31 5.07 8.57
CA GLN A 84 -2.24 5.90 9.76
C GLN A 84 -3.11 5.37 10.91
N ASN A 85 -4.28 4.83 10.60
CA ASN A 85 -5.16 4.21 11.58
C ASN A 85 -4.96 2.70 11.58
N SER A 86 -5.10 2.08 12.76
CA SER A 86 -5.09 0.62 12.87
C SER A 86 -6.22 0.03 12.03
N VAL A 87 -5.85 -0.93 11.20
CA VAL A 87 -6.79 -1.73 10.38
C VAL A 87 -6.97 -3.14 10.96
N LEU A 88 -6.50 -3.36 12.19
CA LEU A 88 -6.65 -4.62 12.91
C LEU A 88 -8.04 -4.72 13.53
N ASP A 89 -8.64 -5.90 13.48
CA ASP A 89 -9.87 -6.20 14.20
C ASP A 89 -9.54 -6.39 15.69
N LYS A 90 -10.09 -5.51 16.52
CA LYS A 90 -9.84 -5.51 17.96
C LYS A 90 -10.51 -6.68 18.69
N SER A 91 -11.43 -7.37 18.04
CA SER A 91 -12.09 -8.58 18.58
C SER A 91 -11.31 -9.86 18.35
N LEU A 92 -10.26 -9.80 17.54
CA LEU A 92 -9.40 -10.92 17.20
C LEU A 92 -8.03 -10.81 17.89
N SER A 93 -7.41 -11.96 18.17
CA SER A 93 -6.01 -12.01 18.61
C SER A 93 -5.07 -11.47 17.52
N VAL A 94 -3.83 -11.14 17.88
CA VAL A 94 -2.79 -10.74 16.92
C VAL A 94 -2.59 -11.85 15.90
N ARG A 95 -2.53 -13.10 16.34
CA ARG A 95 -2.40 -14.29 15.49
C ARG A 95 -3.52 -14.39 14.45
N ASP A 96 -4.78 -14.21 14.87
CA ASP A 96 -5.92 -14.34 13.98
C ASP A 96 -6.02 -13.19 12.98
N ASN A 97 -5.68 -11.97 13.39
CA ASN A 97 -5.52 -10.84 12.49
C ASN A 97 -4.49 -11.13 11.40
N LEU A 98 -3.30 -11.61 11.78
CA LEU A 98 -2.24 -11.95 10.84
C LEU A 98 -2.61 -13.12 9.94
N ARG A 99 -3.29 -14.15 10.49
CA ARG A 99 -3.77 -15.30 9.72
C ARG A 99 -4.75 -14.88 8.62
N SER A 100 -5.73 -14.06 8.97
CA SER A 100 -6.73 -13.58 8.02
C SER A 100 -6.10 -12.78 6.89
N ARG A 101 -5.12 -11.94 7.20
CA ARG A 101 -4.40 -11.15 6.20
C ARG A 101 -3.49 -11.98 5.33
N ALA A 102 -2.74 -12.91 5.92
CA ALA A 102 -1.87 -13.83 5.19
C ALA A 102 -2.66 -14.68 4.18
N ALA A 103 -3.88 -15.11 4.55
CA ALA A 103 -4.75 -15.89 3.70
C ALA A 103 -5.15 -15.14 2.41
N LEU A 104 -5.27 -13.80 2.45
CA LEU A 104 -5.53 -12.98 1.24
C LEU A 104 -4.40 -13.08 0.20
N TYR A 105 -3.20 -13.43 0.64
CA TYR A 105 -2.02 -13.65 -0.22
C TYR A 105 -1.74 -15.14 -0.47
N GLY A 106 -2.66 -16.03 -0.06
CA GLY A 106 -2.52 -17.48 -0.20
C GLY A 106 -1.56 -18.12 0.80
N ILE A 107 -1.07 -17.37 1.79
CA ILE A 107 -0.15 -17.86 2.83
C ILE A 107 -0.97 -18.51 3.94
N THR A 108 -0.93 -19.85 4.02
CA THR A 108 -1.72 -20.64 4.96
C THR A 108 -0.92 -21.80 5.58
N GLY A 109 -1.50 -22.50 6.54
CA GLY A 109 -0.95 -23.75 7.08
C GLY A 109 0.46 -23.63 7.65
N LYS A 110 1.37 -24.46 7.17
CA LYS A 110 2.76 -24.52 7.65
C LYS A 110 3.54 -23.27 7.26
N GLU A 111 3.30 -22.73 6.07
CA GLU A 111 3.97 -21.50 5.61
C GLU A 111 3.61 -20.31 6.52
N PHE A 112 2.32 -20.16 6.85
CA PHE A 112 1.89 -19.12 7.78
C PHE A 112 2.59 -19.26 9.14
N LYS A 113 2.67 -20.47 9.69
CA LYS A 113 3.31 -20.71 10.99
C LYS A 113 4.79 -20.32 10.97
N SER A 114 5.51 -20.71 9.93
CA SER A 114 6.94 -20.36 9.79
C SER A 114 7.15 -18.85 9.72
N ARG A 115 6.40 -18.18 8.83
CA ARG A 115 6.51 -16.72 8.67
C ARG A 115 6.08 -15.95 9.92
N LEU A 116 5.06 -16.43 10.62
CA LEU A 116 4.61 -15.82 11.87
C LEU A 116 5.72 -15.89 12.93
N SER A 117 6.36 -17.05 13.08
CA SER A 117 7.46 -17.21 14.04
C SER A 117 8.65 -16.32 13.74
N GLU A 118 9.06 -16.25 12.45
CA GLU A 118 10.13 -15.36 12.00
C GLU A 118 9.80 -13.88 12.28
N LEU A 119 8.57 -13.46 11.95
CA LEU A 119 8.13 -12.08 12.13
C LEU A 119 8.02 -11.72 13.62
N ALA A 120 7.48 -12.62 14.44
CA ALA A 120 7.33 -12.41 15.87
C ALA A 120 8.68 -12.25 16.57
N ALA A 121 9.66 -13.08 16.21
CA ALA A 121 11.02 -12.96 16.69
C ALA A 121 11.71 -11.67 16.23
N MET A 122 11.55 -11.30 14.95
CA MET A 122 12.15 -10.10 14.37
C MET A 122 11.63 -8.81 15.03
N LEU A 123 10.35 -8.76 15.37
CA LEU A 123 9.66 -7.57 15.88
C LEU A 123 9.33 -7.64 17.37
N ASP A 124 9.80 -8.69 18.07
CA ASP A 124 9.67 -8.89 19.52
C ASP A 124 8.21 -8.82 20.02
N PHE A 125 7.31 -9.55 19.35
CA PHE A 125 5.91 -9.64 19.78
C PHE A 125 5.41 -11.06 20.06
N GLU A 126 6.31 -12.01 20.32
CA GLU A 126 5.97 -13.41 20.58
C GLU A 126 5.01 -13.56 21.77
N THR A 127 5.16 -12.69 22.78
CA THR A 127 4.39 -12.75 24.05
C THR A 127 2.95 -12.26 23.94
N ILE A 128 2.58 -11.60 22.82
CA ILE A 128 1.25 -10.99 22.62
C ILE A 128 0.49 -11.58 21.44
N LEU A 129 0.88 -12.75 20.97
CA LEU A 129 0.27 -13.39 19.79
C LEU A 129 -1.18 -13.84 20.03
N ASP A 130 -1.53 -14.26 21.22
CA ASP A 130 -2.83 -14.86 21.59
C ASP A 130 -3.63 -13.99 22.56
#